data_f1bf4e9a0c035dc8130c079d2ed4afb6
#
_entry.id   f1bf4e9a0c035dc8130c079d2ed4afb6
#
_cell.length_a   1.000
_cell.length_b   1.000
_cell.length_c   1.000
_cell.angle_alpha   90.00
_cell.angle_beta   90.00
_cell.angle_gamma   90.00
#
_symmetry.space_group_name_H-M   'P 1'
#
loop_
_entity.id
_entity.type
_entity.pdbx_description
1 polymer ?
#
loop_
_entity_poly.entity_id
_entity_poly.type
_entity_poly.pdbx_seq_one_letter_code
_entity_poly.pdbx_strand_id
1 'polypeptide(L)'
;MQKVLINGQWRDASSSSSFQAHNPATCEALPDEYPVSDWNDCDAALAAAESAAAAMASLPATAVADFLDRYAEGIEQHSEAIVSLANLETALPSSPRLADIELPRTTGQLRAAAAAAREG
;
A
#
# COMPACT_ATOMS: atom_id res chain seq x y z
N MET A 1 15.61 8.92 4.42
CA MET A 1 15.18 7.89 3.43
C MET A 1 14.20 6.95 4.10
N GLN A 2 13.09 6.66 3.46
CA GLN A 2 12.06 5.75 3.97
C GLN A 2 12.56 4.29 3.92
N LYS A 3 11.96 3.44 4.76
CA LYS A 3 12.31 2.00 4.79
C LYS A 3 11.45 1.20 3.82
N VAL A 4 11.95 0.03 3.43
CA VAL A 4 11.19 -0.97 2.67
C VAL A 4 10.63 -2.04 3.61
N LEU A 5 9.43 -2.55 3.30
CA LEU A 5 8.82 -3.65 4.04
C LEU A 5 9.05 -4.96 3.28
N ILE A 6 9.88 -5.84 3.84
CA ILE A 6 10.17 -7.15 3.25
C ILE A 6 10.01 -8.21 4.33
N ASN A 7 9.25 -9.25 4.05
CA ASN A 7 8.97 -10.35 4.98
C ASN A 7 8.46 -9.87 6.36
N GLY A 8 7.57 -8.91 6.38
CA GLY A 8 7.00 -8.33 7.61
C GLY A 8 7.93 -7.43 8.41
N GLN A 9 9.13 -7.11 7.90
CA GLN A 9 10.11 -6.27 8.58
C GLN A 9 10.40 -4.99 7.82
N TRP A 10 10.31 -3.85 8.52
CA TRP A 10 10.78 -2.56 8.01
C TRP A 10 12.29 -2.47 8.16
N ARG A 11 13.00 -2.37 7.04
CA ARG A 11 14.46 -2.30 6.99
C ARG A 11 14.95 -1.28 5.97
N ASP A 12 16.21 -0.90 6.06
CA ASP A 12 16.85 -0.09 5.02
C ASP A 12 16.97 -0.91 3.73
N ALA A 13 16.80 -0.25 2.58
CA ALA A 13 17.02 -0.89 1.28
C ALA A 13 18.50 -1.20 1.07
N SER A 14 18.81 -2.19 0.23
CA SER A 14 20.18 -2.58 -0.11
C SER A 14 20.90 -1.52 -0.95
N SER A 15 20.15 -0.71 -1.70
CA SER A 15 20.68 0.38 -2.53
C SER A 15 20.77 1.70 -1.76
N SER A 16 21.75 2.52 -2.12
CA SER A 16 21.86 3.91 -1.65
C SER A 16 21.17 4.93 -2.55
N SER A 17 20.61 4.49 -3.69
CA SER A 17 19.88 5.36 -4.60
C SER A 17 18.49 5.67 -4.05
N SER A 18 18.03 6.90 -4.25
CA SER A 18 16.71 7.36 -3.83
C SER A 18 16.02 8.21 -4.88
N PHE A 19 14.73 8.41 -4.70
CA PHE A 19 13.94 9.39 -5.44
C PHE A 19 13.01 10.13 -4.47
N GLN A 20 12.51 11.29 -4.91
CA GLN A 20 11.50 12.07 -4.21
C GLN A 20 10.28 12.25 -5.11
N ALA A 21 9.09 12.21 -4.52
CA ALA A 21 7.89 12.66 -5.21
C ALA A 21 7.92 14.19 -5.37
N HIS A 22 7.23 14.72 -6.38
CA HIS A 22 7.11 16.14 -6.61
C HIS A 22 5.64 16.56 -6.56
N ASN A 23 5.38 17.72 -5.98
CA ASN A 23 4.05 18.30 -6.03
C ASN A 23 3.81 18.90 -7.44
N PRO A 24 2.88 18.37 -8.23
CA PRO A 24 2.67 18.83 -9.60
C PRO A 24 2.07 20.24 -9.69
N ALA A 25 1.46 20.76 -8.59
CA ALA A 25 0.94 22.13 -8.56
C ALA A 25 2.04 23.16 -8.36
N THR A 26 3.12 22.85 -7.64
CA THR A 26 4.23 23.76 -7.35
C THR A 26 5.52 23.40 -8.07
N CYS A 27 5.62 22.18 -8.63
CA CYS A 27 6.84 21.59 -9.20
C CYS A 27 7.98 21.44 -8.19
N GLU A 28 7.69 21.46 -6.88
CA GLU A 28 8.67 21.32 -5.82
C GLU A 28 8.75 19.86 -5.37
N ALA A 29 9.96 19.41 -5.01
CA ALA A 29 10.17 18.10 -4.42
C ALA A 29 9.55 18.03 -3.02
N LEU A 30 8.90 16.91 -2.72
CA LEU A 30 8.41 16.62 -1.37
C LEU A 30 9.58 16.16 -0.48
N PRO A 31 9.50 16.36 0.85
CA PRO A 31 10.64 16.14 1.74
C PRO A 31 11.05 14.68 1.91
N ASP A 32 10.14 13.74 1.65
CA ASP A 32 10.40 12.32 1.85
C ASP A 32 11.22 11.73 0.70
N GLU A 33 12.29 11.00 1.06
CA GLU A 33 13.11 10.25 0.13
C GLU A 33 12.76 8.76 0.21
N TYR A 34 12.52 8.17 -0.93
CA TYR A 34 12.19 6.75 -1.09
C TYR A 34 13.38 6.02 -1.74
N PRO A 35 13.76 4.83 -1.24
CA PRO A 35 14.86 4.09 -1.84
C PRO A 35 14.46 3.49 -3.19
N VAL A 36 15.43 3.45 -4.11
CA VAL A 36 15.33 2.61 -5.30
C VAL A 36 15.92 1.25 -4.95
N SER A 37 15.07 0.28 -4.68
CA SER A 37 15.51 -1.07 -4.33
C SER A 37 16.30 -1.73 -5.46
N ASP A 38 17.34 -2.45 -5.11
CA ASP A 38 18.10 -3.27 -6.05
C ASP A 38 17.52 -4.70 -6.16
N TRP A 39 18.17 -5.55 -6.96
CA TRP A 39 17.71 -6.93 -7.15
C TRP A 39 17.78 -7.78 -5.88
N ASN A 40 18.67 -7.47 -4.91
CA ASN A 40 18.72 -8.23 -3.66
C ASN A 40 17.44 -8.03 -2.84
N ASP A 41 16.92 -6.80 -2.80
CA ASP A 41 15.63 -6.50 -2.15
C ASP A 41 14.46 -7.15 -2.90
N CYS A 42 14.48 -7.08 -4.25
CA CYS A 42 13.45 -7.71 -5.08
C CYS A 42 13.41 -9.22 -4.89
N ASP A 43 14.57 -9.89 -4.95
CA ASP A 43 14.68 -11.33 -4.75
C ASP A 43 14.23 -11.75 -3.35
N ALA A 44 14.62 -10.99 -2.32
CA ALA A 44 14.17 -11.25 -0.96
C ALA A 44 12.65 -11.10 -0.80
N ALA A 45 12.05 -10.11 -1.45
CA ALA A 45 10.60 -9.91 -1.44
C ALA A 45 9.88 -11.05 -2.18
N LEU A 46 10.39 -11.47 -3.34
CA LEU A 46 9.83 -12.58 -4.12
C LEU A 46 9.92 -13.92 -3.37
N ALA A 47 11.05 -14.22 -2.76
CA ALA A 47 11.21 -15.44 -1.95
C ALA A 47 10.26 -15.46 -0.74
N ALA A 48 10.08 -14.30 -0.09
CA ALA A 48 9.11 -14.18 1.00
C ALA A 48 7.67 -14.36 0.50
N ALA A 49 7.34 -13.81 -0.67
CA ALA A 49 6.01 -13.95 -1.28
C ALA A 49 5.73 -15.41 -1.68
N GLU A 50 6.69 -16.12 -2.26
CA GLU A 50 6.56 -17.54 -2.60
C GLU A 50 6.27 -18.39 -1.35
N SER A 51 7.04 -18.17 -0.28
CA SER A 51 6.83 -18.85 1.01
C SER A 51 5.45 -18.52 1.60
N ALA A 52 5.04 -17.25 1.56
CA ALA A 52 3.74 -16.81 2.05
C ALA A 52 2.58 -17.39 1.22
N ALA A 53 2.72 -17.49 -0.10
CA ALA A 53 1.69 -18.06 -0.98
C ALA A 53 1.40 -19.52 -0.62
N ALA A 54 2.45 -20.33 -0.36
CA ALA A 54 2.29 -21.72 0.07
C ALA A 54 1.55 -21.82 1.41
N ALA A 55 1.86 -20.96 2.36
CA ALA A 55 1.16 -20.91 3.65
C ALA A 55 -0.30 -20.45 3.49
N MET A 56 -0.54 -19.41 2.68
CA MET A 56 -1.88 -18.88 2.43
C MET A 56 -2.80 -19.89 1.74
N ALA A 57 -2.27 -20.73 0.85
CA ALA A 57 -3.05 -21.77 0.16
C ALA A 57 -3.70 -22.78 1.12
N SER A 58 -3.19 -22.90 2.34
CA SER A 58 -3.75 -23.77 3.39
C SER A 58 -4.76 -23.10 4.32
N LEU A 59 -4.92 -21.77 4.21
CA LEU A 59 -5.84 -21.01 5.05
C LEU A 59 -7.29 -21.16 4.56
N PRO A 60 -8.28 -21.15 5.48
CA PRO A 60 -9.67 -21.09 5.08
C PRO A 60 -9.97 -19.75 4.39
N ALA A 61 -10.89 -19.76 3.43
CA ALA A 61 -11.30 -18.57 2.68
C ALA A 61 -11.74 -17.39 3.60
N THR A 62 -12.35 -17.72 4.75
CA THR A 62 -12.71 -16.73 5.77
C THR A 62 -11.52 -15.97 6.32
N ALA A 63 -10.34 -16.60 6.49
CA ALA A 63 -9.15 -15.90 6.97
C ALA A 63 -8.64 -14.89 5.92
N VAL A 64 -8.73 -15.21 4.64
CA VAL A 64 -8.40 -14.27 3.55
C VAL A 64 -9.39 -13.11 3.53
N ALA A 65 -10.68 -13.40 3.68
CA ALA A 65 -11.73 -12.38 3.74
C ALA A 65 -11.53 -11.43 4.94
N ASP A 66 -11.25 -11.97 6.11
CA ASP A 66 -10.99 -11.17 7.33
C ASP A 66 -9.75 -10.29 7.20
N PHE A 67 -8.72 -10.77 6.50
CA PHE A 67 -7.55 -9.95 6.17
C PHE A 67 -7.93 -8.76 5.28
N LEU A 68 -8.72 -8.99 4.23
CA LEU A 68 -9.15 -7.93 3.30
C LEU A 68 -10.03 -6.88 4.00
N ASP A 69 -10.93 -7.30 4.87
CA ASP A 69 -11.75 -6.37 5.66
C ASP A 69 -10.89 -5.53 6.61
N ARG A 70 -9.96 -6.15 7.35
CA ARG A 70 -9.02 -5.40 8.21
C ARG A 70 -8.14 -4.44 7.43
N TYR A 71 -7.77 -4.80 6.21
CA TYR A 71 -7.00 -3.91 5.35
C TYR A 71 -7.84 -2.69 4.94
N ALA A 72 -9.10 -2.88 4.58
CA ALA A 72 -10.03 -1.79 4.29
C ALA A 72 -10.21 -0.87 5.51
N GLU A 73 -10.44 -1.44 6.70
CA GLU A 73 -10.54 -0.69 7.96
C GLU A 73 -9.26 0.12 8.26
N GLY A 74 -8.09 -0.48 8.04
CA GLY A 74 -6.81 0.21 8.21
C GLY A 74 -6.65 1.41 7.29
N ILE A 75 -7.07 1.31 6.03
CA ILE A 75 -7.09 2.45 5.10
C ILE A 75 -8.03 3.55 5.60
N GLU A 76 -9.23 3.20 6.06
CA GLU A 76 -10.20 4.17 6.57
C GLU A 76 -9.72 4.88 7.85
N GLN A 77 -9.08 4.16 8.75
CA GLN A 77 -8.48 4.75 9.97
C GLN A 77 -7.37 5.76 9.66
N HIS A 78 -6.69 5.62 8.53
CA HIS A 78 -5.62 6.51 8.10
C HIS A 78 -6.04 7.44 6.95
N SER A 79 -7.34 7.58 6.70
CA SER A 79 -7.89 8.30 5.54
C SER A 79 -7.39 9.73 5.41
N GLU A 80 -7.31 10.48 6.51
CA GLU A 80 -6.85 11.87 6.48
C GLU A 80 -5.40 11.99 6.01
N ALA A 81 -4.51 11.15 6.54
CA ALA A 81 -3.10 11.14 6.16
C ALA A 81 -2.92 10.71 4.69
N ILE A 82 -3.64 9.67 4.26
CA ILE A 82 -3.60 9.17 2.87
C ILE A 82 -4.10 10.23 1.89
N VAL A 83 -5.23 10.85 2.17
CA VAL A 83 -5.82 11.90 1.31
C VAL A 83 -4.89 13.12 1.24
N SER A 84 -4.32 13.54 2.37
CA SER A 84 -3.40 14.68 2.40
C SER A 84 -2.16 14.43 1.57
N LEU A 85 -1.52 13.27 1.71
CA LEU A 85 -0.34 12.92 0.94
C LEU A 85 -0.67 12.76 -0.56
N ALA A 86 -1.76 12.08 -0.88
CA ALA A 86 -2.21 11.92 -2.26
C ALA A 86 -2.52 13.27 -2.94
N ASN A 87 -3.08 14.23 -2.22
CA ASN A 87 -3.27 15.58 -2.74
C ASN A 87 -1.93 16.25 -3.07
N LEU A 88 -0.93 16.15 -2.18
CA LEU A 88 0.41 16.70 -2.41
C LEU A 88 1.11 16.06 -3.62
N GLU A 89 0.95 14.77 -3.81
CA GLU A 89 1.64 14.01 -4.87
C GLU A 89 0.93 14.07 -6.24
N THR A 90 -0.36 14.40 -6.27
CA THR A 90 -1.17 14.36 -7.50
C THR A 90 -1.80 15.68 -7.89
N ALA A 91 -1.89 16.64 -6.97
CA ALA A 91 -2.70 17.86 -7.06
C ALA A 91 -4.21 17.60 -7.27
N LEU A 92 -4.69 16.38 -7.09
CA LEU A 92 -6.13 16.10 -7.12
C LEU A 92 -6.80 16.69 -5.89
N PRO A 93 -8.03 17.25 -6.00
CA PRO A 93 -8.75 17.81 -4.87
C PRO A 93 -8.94 16.79 -3.74
N SER A 94 -8.64 17.19 -2.50
CA SER A 94 -8.85 16.35 -1.32
C SER A 94 -10.32 15.94 -1.19
N SER A 95 -11.26 16.89 -1.39
CA SER A 95 -12.70 16.62 -1.48
C SER A 95 -13.25 17.30 -2.73
N PRO A 96 -14.18 16.66 -3.46
CA PRO A 96 -14.71 15.30 -3.22
C PRO A 96 -13.82 14.18 -3.81
N ARG A 97 -12.79 14.53 -4.63
CA ARG A 97 -12.12 13.53 -5.48
C ARG A 97 -11.46 12.41 -4.68
N LEU A 98 -10.57 12.76 -3.76
CA LEU A 98 -9.80 11.76 -3.01
C LEU A 98 -10.58 11.13 -1.86
N ALA A 99 -11.15 11.97 -0.97
CA ALA A 99 -11.80 11.50 0.24
C ALA A 99 -13.15 10.82 0.01
N ASP A 100 -13.95 11.35 -0.93
CA ASP A 100 -15.35 10.94 -1.07
C ASP A 100 -15.58 9.99 -2.25
N ILE A 101 -14.60 9.86 -3.16
CA ILE A 101 -14.70 9.01 -4.35
C ILE A 101 -13.62 7.93 -4.37
N GLU A 102 -12.33 8.30 -4.42
CA GLU A 102 -11.27 7.31 -4.66
C GLU A 102 -10.99 6.43 -3.44
N LEU A 103 -10.97 7.00 -2.25
CA LEU A 103 -10.72 6.22 -1.04
C LEU A 103 -11.87 5.24 -0.75
N PRO A 104 -13.16 5.65 -0.75
CA PRO A 104 -14.28 4.71 -0.60
C PRO A 104 -14.36 3.66 -1.71
N ARG A 105 -13.96 4.02 -2.94
CA ARG A 105 -13.86 3.05 -4.03
C ARG A 105 -12.82 1.97 -3.72
N THR A 106 -11.65 2.36 -3.22
CA THR A 106 -10.58 1.43 -2.87
C THR A 106 -11.00 0.47 -1.76
N THR A 107 -11.56 0.98 -0.66
CA THR A 107 -12.01 0.14 0.46
C THR A 107 -13.23 -0.71 0.08
N GLY A 108 -14.12 -0.18 -0.77
CA GLY A 108 -15.25 -0.93 -1.32
C GLY A 108 -14.83 -2.13 -2.16
N GLN A 109 -13.78 -2.01 -2.96
CA GLN A 109 -13.23 -3.12 -3.75
C GLN A 109 -12.62 -4.20 -2.85
N LEU A 110 -11.92 -3.83 -1.78
CA LEU A 110 -11.41 -4.79 -0.80
C LEU A 110 -12.54 -5.58 -0.12
N ARG A 111 -13.62 -4.89 0.27
CA ARG A 111 -14.80 -5.54 0.87
C ARG A 111 -15.55 -6.44 -0.12
N ALA A 112 -15.64 -6.04 -1.39
CA ALA A 112 -16.21 -6.88 -2.43
C ALA A 112 -15.39 -8.16 -2.64
N ALA A 113 -14.05 -8.05 -2.63
CA ALA A 113 -13.17 -9.22 -2.69
C ALA A 113 -13.29 -10.10 -1.44
N ALA A 114 -13.44 -9.50 -0.25
CA ALA A 114 -13.68 -10.25 0.99
C ALA A 114 -15.01 -11.03 0.94
N ALA A 115 -16.07 -10.41 0.43
CA ALA A 115 -17.36 -11.09 0.24
C ALA A 115 -17.23 -12.28 -0.73
N ALA A 116 -16.60 -12.06 -1.89
CA ALA A 116 -16.36 -13.12 -2.86
C ALA A 116 -15.52 -14.28 -2.27
N ALA A 117 -14.51 -13.98 -1.46
CA ALA A 117 -13.72 -15.03 -0.79
C ALA A 117 -14.56 -15.86 0.20
N ARG A 118 -15.59 -15.29 0.84
CA ARG A 118 -16.50 -16.04 1.73
C ARG A 118 -17.48 -16.92 0.99
N GLU A 119 -17.86 -16.54 -0.21
CA GLU A 119 -18.81 -17.32 -1.04
C GLU A 119 -18.15 -18.55 -1.69
N GLY A 120 -16.86 -18.55 -1.92
CA GLY A 120 -16.06 -19.65 -2.50
C GLY A 120 -15.88 -19.52 -4.01
#